data_744e93918c6cbcd61fcef6f20006be63
#
_entry.id   744e93918c6cbcd61fcef6f20006be63
#
_cell.length_a   1.000
_cell.length_b   1.000
_cell.length_c   1.000
_cell.angle_alpha   90.00
_cell.angle_beta   90.00
_cell.angle_gamma   90.00
#
_symmetry.space_group_name_H-M   'P 1'
#
loop_
_entity.id
_entity.type
_entity.pdbx_description
1 polymer ?
#
loop_
_entity_poly.entity_id
_entity_poly.type
_entity_poly.pdbx_seq_one_letter_code
_entity_poly.pdbx_strand_id
1 'polypeptide(L)'
;LAQLPFYYRQLFVGNQFTSSSLIDNRNREIALAQDTARRMKQKVGGAMLVIGEAYSGMSYFCENIGTQLFDGSIYRILTPLHGSVRPVDFVRAFQRQIGQKGSVSQLIESTPFNSVFLLHDIELWWERTPQGYEIINQLVDIIQRYSFDYHFILNCNTHAFQLIKQVTDWESAFLNTIQLSPFSEEQIRKTILSRHYSGGLSLVYQDIPEKEINANEWETLFKKYKLISNGNIGVALRMWLRNIERVKNQILYIKDPEELQMPPIEEKEWLVVLSQFVLHKQLSFLQLTRIFPNEEKARVNLWVQDLIRANLLIRLNKITIGINPYLYPYIINSLKKAQLLNS
;
A
#
# COMPACT_ATOMS: atom_id res chain seq x y z
N LEU A 1 19.73 -2.92 -14.50
CA LEU A 1 19.30 -1.73 -13.74
C LEU A 1 20.43 -0.70 -13.49
N ALA A 2 21.70 -1.09 -13.63
CA ALA A 2 22.84 -0.18 -13.38
C ALA A 2 22.97 0.99 -14.37
N GLN A 3 22.25 0.98 -15.48
CA GLN A 3 22.34 1.99 -16.54
C GLN A 3 21.13 2.95 -16.61
N LEU A 4 20.10 2.72 -15.77
CA LEU A 4 18.93 3.59 -15.73
C LEU A 4 19.24 4.90 -15.01
N PRO A 5 18.90 6.07 -15.59
CA PRO A 5 19.00 7.33 -14.91
C PRO A 5 18.23 7.30 -13.56
N PHE A 6 18.84 7.81 -12.50
CA PHE A 6 18.24 7.80 -11.17
C PHE A 6 16.85 8.46 -11.17
N TYR A 7 16.70 9.60 -11.84
CA TYR A 7 15.42 10.32 -11.95
C TYR A 7 14.33 9.46 -12.60
N TYR A 8 14.66 8.70 -13.66
CA TYR A 8 13.69 7.84 -14.33
C TYR A 8 13.18 6.74 -13.40
N ARG A 9 14.10 6.12 -12.66
CA ARG A 9 13.71 5.12 -11.65
C ARG A 9 12.79 5.71 -10.58
N GLN A 10 13.02 6.95 -10.14
CA GLN A 10 12.19 7.62 -9.14
C GLN A 10 10.75 7.85 -9.61
N LEU A 11 10.51 8.02 -10.91
CA LEU A 11 9.17 8.14 -11.49
C LEU A 11 8.30 6.89 -11.22
N PHE A 12 8.91 5.72 -11.06
CA PHE A 12 8.20 4.43 -10.92
C PHE A 12 8.19 3.87 -9.50
N VAL A 13 9.18 4.21 -8.67
CA VAL A 13 9.34 3.66 -7.32
C VAL A 13 9.33 4.74 -6.24
N GLY A 14 9.52 6.01 -6.61
CA GLY A 14 9.55 7.13 -5.68
C GLY A 14 8.15 7.51 -5.19
N ASN A 15 8.07 7.96 -3.94
CA ASN A 15 6.82 8.45 -3.34
C ASN A 15 6.48 9.91 -3.76
N GLN A 16 7.32 10.55 -4.58
CA GLN A 16 7.22 11.98 -4.91
C GLN A 16 6.61 12.26 -6.30
N PHE A 17 6.14 11.23 -7.00
CA PHE A 17 5.56 11.44 -8.33
C PHE A 17 4.13 11.98 -8.20
N THR A 18 3.96 13.26 -8.53
CA THR A 18 2.69 14.03 -8.43
C THR A 18 1.84 13.96 -9.70
N SER A 19 1.99 12.96 -10.55
CA SER A 19 1.15 12.83 -11.74
C SER A 19 -0.29 12.52 -11.37
N SER A 20 -1.23 13.31 -11.87
CA SER A 20 -2.68 13.08 -11.74
C SER A 20 -3.15 11.74 -12.29
N SER A 21 -2.36 11.11 -13.17
CA SER A 21 -2.74 9.90 -13.91
C SER A 21 -3.18 8.70 -13.06
N LEU A 22 -2.70 8.56 -11.81
CA LEU A 22 -3.16 7.51 -10.90
C LEU A 22 -4.58 7.78 -10.36
N ILE A 23 -4.97 9.04 -10.28
CA ILE A 23 -6.28 9.48 -9.80
C ILE A 23 -7.26 9.53 -10.95
N ASP A 24 -6.87 10.10 -12.10
CA ASP A 24 -7.72 10.23 -13.28
C ASP A 24 -8.32 8.89 -13.75
N ASN A 25 -7.74 7.79 -13.31
CA ASN A 25 -8.21 6.44 -13.62
C ASN A 25 -9.12 5.81 -12.53
N ARG A 26 -9.52 6.56 -11.47
CA ARG A 26 -10.33 6.06 -10.34
C ARG A 26 -11.63 6.84 -10.16
N ASN A 27 -12.34 7.10 -11.24
CA ASN A 27 -13.53 7.97 -11.25
C ASN A 27 -14.60 7.55 -10.22
N ARG A 28 -14.83 6.24 -10.05
CA ARG A 28 -15.80 5.72 -9.08
C ARG A 28 -15.36 5.99 -7.65
N GLU A 29 -14.12 5.67 -7.34
CA GLU A 29 -13.55 5.83 -6.00
C GLU A 29 -13.43 7.32 -5.64
N ILE A 30 -13.11 8.18 -6.62
CA ILE A 30 -13.11 9.65 -6.47
C ILE A 30 -14.50 10.17 -6.17
N ALA A 31 -15.53 9.73 -6.91
CA ALA A 31 -16.91 10.17 -6.67
C ALA A 31 -17.38 9.79 -5.25
N LEU A 32 -17.03 8.59 -4.77
CA LEU A 32 -17.31 8.18 -3.39
C LEU A 32 -16.55 9.05 -2.37
N ALA A 33 -15.28 9.38 -2.65
CA ALA A 33 -14.49 10.25 -1.78
C ALA A 33 -15.07 11.67 -1.73
N GLN A 34 -15.49 12.22 -2.85
CA GLN A 34 -16.14 13.54 -2.95
C GLN A 34 -17.45 13.60 -2.15
N ASP A 35 -18.31 12.58 -2.28
CA ASP A 35 -19.54 12.50 -1.48
C ASP A 35 -19.23 12.40 0.01
N THR A 36 -18.29 11.55 0.38
CA THR A 36 -17.87 11.40 1.78
C THR A 36 -17.30 12.71 2.32
N ALA A 37 -16.39 13.37 1.59
CA ALA A 37 -15.81 14.66 2.00
C ALA A 37 -16.87 15.74 2.16
N ARG A 38 -17.87 15.80 1.28
CA ARG A 38 -19.02 16.73 1.41
C ARG A 38 -19.76 16.50 2.73
N ARG A 39 -20.06 15.25 3.07
CA ARG A 39 -20.72 14.88 4.33
C ARG A 39 -19.88 15.24 5.56
N MET A 40 -18.59 14.97 5.52
CA MET A 40 -17.65 15.36 6.59
C MET A 40 -17.60 16.88 6.78
N LYS A 41 -17.56 17.66 5.71
CA LYS A 41 -17.64 19.14 5.76
C LYS A 41 -18.99 19.65 6.31
N GLN A 42 -20.04 18.88 6.16
CA GLN A 42 -21.35 19.14 6.78
C GLN A 42 -21.45 18.70 8.23
N LYS A 43 -20.32 18.35 8.85
CA LYS A 43 -20.22 17.88 10.24
C LYS A 43 -21.01 16.58 10.50
N VAL A 44 -21.11 15.71 9.51
CA VAL A 44 -21.52 14.33 9.74
C VAL A 44 -20.31 13.58 10.29
N GLY A 45 -20.41 13.09 11.52
CA GLY A 45 -19.32 12.41 12.21
C GLY A 45 -18.89 11.13 11.51
N GLY A 46 -17.62 10.74 11.71
CA GLY A 46 -17.00 9.56 11.16
C GLY A 46 -15.80 9.89 10.24
N ALA A 47 -15.01 8.87 9.94
CA ALA A 47 -13.82 8.99 9.10
C ALA A 47 -14.07 8.43 7.70
N MET A 48 -13.16 8.73 6.76
CA MET A 48 -13.05 8.08 5.47
C MET A 48 -11.98 6.99 5.55
N LEU A 49 -12.35 5.75 5.25
CA LEU A 49 -11.41 4.65 5.14
C LEU A 49 -11.21 4.26 3.69
N VAL A 50 -9.95 4.12 3.27
CA VAL A 50 -9.56 3.57 1.97
C VAL A 50 -8.94 2.22 2.18
N ILE A 51 -9.51 1.18 1.58
CA ILE A 51 -8.97 -0.18 1.65
C ILE A 51 -8.51 -0.67 0.27
N GLY A 52 -7.53 -1.54 0.27
CA GLY A 52 -6.98 -2.13 -0.95
C GLY A 52 -5.89 -3.13 -0.64
N GLU A 53 -5.40 -3.81 -1.66
CA GLU A 53 -4.21 -4.64 -1.52
C GLU A 53 -2.94 -3.80 -1.36
N ALA A 54 -1.89 -4.36 -0.76
CA ALA A 54 -0.59 -3.70 -0.75
C ALA A 54 -0.17 -3.35 -2.19
N TYR A 55 0.48 -2.20 -2.35
CA TYR A 55 0.91 -1.65 -3.64
C TYR A 55 -0.22 -1.18 -4.58
N SER A 56 -1.49 -1.18 -4.18
CA SER A 56 -2.61 -0.69 -5.00
C SER A 56 -2.67 0.83 -5.16
N GLY A 57 -1.81 1.57 -4.47
CA GLY A 57 -1.73 3.03 -4.51
C GLY A 57 -2.61 3.74 -3.48
N MET A 58 -3.03 3.07 -2.40
CA MET A 58 -3.88 3.64 -1.34
C MET A 58 -3.32 4.94 -0.75
N SER A 59 -2.06 4.93 -0.33
CA SER A 59 -1.46 6.12 0.30
C SER A 59 -1.44 7.32 -0.65
N TYR A 60 -1.13 7.08 -1.93
CA TYR A 60 -1.19 8.12 -2.96
C TYR A 60 -2.61 8.65 -3.16
N PHE A 61 -3.60 7.75 -3.17
CA PHE A 61 -5.02 8.15 -3.27
C PHE A 61 -5.43 9.00 -2.06
N CYS A 62 -5.12 8.58 -0.82
CA CYS A 62 -5.43 9.35 0.39
C CYS A 62 -4.77 10.73 0.41
N GLU A 63 -3.50 10.85 0.00
CA GLU A 63 -2.80 12.13 -0.11
C GLU A 63 -3.50 13.08 -1.06
N ASN A 64 -3.89 12.58 -2.23
CA ASN A 64 -4.56 13.40 -3.23
C ASN A 64 -5.96 13.84 -2.81
N ILE A 65 -6.79 12.94 -2.30
CA ILE A 65 -8.13 13.33 -1.83
C ILE A 65 -8.02 14.28 -0.62
N GLY A 66 -7.05 14.06 0.27
CA GLY A 66 -6.79 14.98 1.38
C GLY A 66 -6.45 16.39 0.92
N THR A 67 -5.59 16.53 -0.11
CA THR A 67 -5.17 17.83 -0.64
C THR A 67 -6.19 18.48 -1.58
N GLN A 68 -6.97 17.71 -2.32
CA GLN A 68 -7.90 18.25 -3.32
C GLN A 68 -9.29 18.52 -2.76
N LEU A 69 -9.73 17.72 -1.77
CA LEU A 69 -11.09 17.80 -1.27
C LEU A 69 -11.24 18.61 0.02
N PHE A 70 -10.15 18.95 0.69
CA PHE A 70 -10.19 19.66 1.96
C PHE A 70 -9.28 20.89 1.94
N ASP A 71 -9.72 21.96 2.58
CA ASP A 71 -9.01 23.25 2.62
C ASP A 71 -8.21 23.45 3.91
N GLY A 72 -8.32 22.50 4.88
CA GLY A 72 -7.66 22.55 6.16
C GLY A 72 -6.19 22.14 6.14
N SER A 73 -5.48 22.43 7.21
CA SER A 73 -4.09 21.97 7.40
C SER A 73 -4.03 20.44 7.43
N ILE A 74 -3.04 19.86 6.74
CA ILE A 74 -2.89 18.40 6.61
C ILE A 74 -1.78 17.90 7.54
N TYR A 75 -2.13 16.99 8.44
CA TYR A 75 -1.23 16.32 9.36
C TYR A 75 -1.08 14.84 9.00
N ARG A 76 0.14 14.42 8.61
CA ARG A 76 0.46 13.06 8.18
C ARG A 76 0.99 12.26 9.36
N ILE A 77 0.16 11.46 9.97
CA ILE A 77 0.54 10.64 11.12
C ILE A 77 1.26 9.39 10.60
N LEU A 78 2.58 9.41 10.70
CA LEU A 78 3.43 8.36 10.16
C LEU A 78 3.63 7.23 11.18
N THR A 79 3.42 6.00 10.73
CA THR A 79 3.77 4.80 11.48
C THR A 79 5.29 4.67 11.66
N PRO A 80 5.77 4.08 12.77
CA PRO A 80 7.16 3.64 12.86
C PRO A 80 7.50 2.66 11.74
N LEU A 81 8.75 2.69 11.26
CA LEU A 81 9.21 1.87 10.14
C LEU A 81 8.96 0.36 10.29
N HIS A 82 8.84 -0.13 11.50
CA HIS A 82 8.59 -1.55 11.81
C HIS A 82 7.18 -1.80 12.35
N GLY A 83 6.29 -0.80 12.32
CA GLY A 83 5.01 -0.86 13.01
C GLY A 83 5.15 -0.76 14.52
N SER A 84 4.05 -0.59 15.22
CA SER A 84 4.02 -0.64 16.69
C SER A 84 2.59 -0.83 17.19
N VAL A 85 2.45 -1.60 18.27
CA VAL A 85 1.20 -1.73 19.03
C VAL A 85 1.26 -0.96 20.36
N ARG A 86 2.34 -0.21 20.61
CA ARG A 86 2.52 0.52 21.86
C ARG A 86 1.86 1.90 21.78
N PRO A 87 0.92 2.24 22.68
CA PRO A 87 0.26 3.54 22.68
C PRO A 87 1.23 4.73 22.73
N VAL A 88 2.37 4.56 23.40
CA VAL A 88 3.39 5.62 23.48
C VAL A 88 3.98 5.97 22.11
N ASP A 89 4.11 5.01 21.20
CA ASP A 89 4.61 5.28 19.85
C ASP A 89 3.54 5.95 18.99
N PHE A 90 2.27 5.63 19.23
CA PHE A 90 1.14 6.31 18.60
C PHE A 90 1.09 7.80 19.02
N VAL A 91 1.18 8.08 20.31
CA VAL A 91 1.29 9.47 20.82
C VAL A 91 2.49 10.19 20.18
N ARG A 92 3.66 9.55 20.15
CA ARG A 92 4.86 10.13 19.53
C ARG A 92 4.70 10.44 18.04
N ALA A 93 3.91 9.66 17.30
CA ALA A 93 3.63 9.94 15.89
C ALA A 93 2.89 11.27 15.73
N PHE A 94 1.88 11.53 16.57
CA PHE A 94 1.18 12.82 16.61
C PHE A 94 2.10 13.96 17.07
N GLN A 95 2.87 13.76 18.14
CA GLN A 95 3.83 14.76 18.64
C GLN A 95 4.83 15.20 17.58
N ARG A 96 5.38 14.26 16.81
CA ARG A 96 6.33 14.55 15.72
C ARG A 96 5.70 15.40 14.62
N GLN A 97 4.45 15.12 14.27
CA GLN A 97 3.78 15.80 13.17
C GLN A 97 3.28 17.19 13.57
N ILE A 98 2.80 17.35 14.81
CA ILE A 98 2.23 18.61 15.31
C ILE A 98 3.31 19.49 15.92
N GLY A 99 4.45 18.91 16.34
CA GLY A 99 5.58 19.65 16.90
C GLY A 99 5.38 20.04 18.38
N GLN A 100 4.41 19.45 19.08
CA GLN A 100 4.08 19.74 20.47
C GLN A 100 4.14 18.48 21.34
N LYS A 101 4.21 18.63 22.66
CA LYS A 101 4.07 17.55 23.65
C LYS A 101 2.65 17.53 24.18
N GLY A 102 2.12 16.35 24.47
CA GLY A 102 0.79 16.17 25.03
C GLY A 102 0.20 14.80 24.71
N SER A 103 -0.99 14.53 25.20
CA SER A 103 -1.81 13.39 24.77
C SER A 103 -2.34 13.61 23.35
N VAL A 104 -2.81 12.55 22.69
CA VAL A 104 -3.36 12.67 21.33
C VAL A 104 -4.53 13.65 21.29
N SER A 105 -5.40 13.65 22.30
CA SER A 105 -6.52 14.59 22.44
C SER A 105 -6.04 16.05 22.48
N GLN A 106 -5.10 16.37 23.37
CA GLN A 106 -4.52 17.71 23.47
C GLN A 106 -3.84 18.16 22.16
N LEU A 107 -3.19 17.24 21.48
CA LEU A 107 -2.52 17.51 20.20
C LEU A 107 -3.52 17.81 19.09
N ILE A 108 -4.62 17.05 18.98
CA ILE A 108 -5.68 17.33 18.01
C ILE A 108 -6.32 18.69 18.31
N GLU A 109 -6.69 18.95 19.55
CA GLU A 109 -7.32 20.20 19.99
C GLU A 109 -6.41 21.43 19.81
N SER A 110 -5.08 21.26 19.74
CA SER A 110 -4.14 22.33 19.45
C SER A 110 -4.05 22.71 17.97
N THR A 111 -4.64 21.91 17.09
CA THR A 111 -4.66 22.22 15.64
C THR A 111 -5.88 23.05 15.24
N PRO A 112 -5.83 23.79 14.13
CA PRO A 112 -6.99 24.52 13.62
C PRO A 112 -8.19 23.60 13.34
N PHE A 113 -9.40 24.08 13.56
CA PHE A 113 -10.61 23.36 13.13
C PHE A 113 -10.57 23.04 11.65
N ASN A 114 -11.25 21.96 11.24
CA ASN A 114 -11.25 21.41 9.89
C ASN A 114 -9.87 20.88 9.42
N SER A 115 -8.87 20.74 10.31
CA SER A 115 -7.63 20.06 9.96
C SER A 115 -7.89 18.62 9.54
N VAL A 116 -7.05 18.14 8.62
CA VAL A 116 -7.13 16.78 8.06
C VAL A 116 -6.01 15.93 8.63
N PHE A 117 -6.36 14.82 9.26
CA PHE A 117 -5.42 13.83 9.76
C PHE A 117 -5.37 12.66 8.78
N LEU A 118 -4.22 12.47 8.12
CA LEU A 118 -3.95 11.33 7.25
C LEU A 118 -3.20 10.27 8.04
N LEU A 119 -3.80 9.09 8.19
CA LEU A 119 -3.19 7.95 8.86
C LEU A 119 -3.01 6.82 7.85
N HIS A 120 -1.76 6.61 7.46
CA HIS A 120 -1.41 5.58 6.48
C HIS A 120 -1.07 4.26 7.14
N ASP A 121 -1.34 3.17 6.39
CA ASP A 121 -0.89 1.82 6.73
C ASP A 121 -1.32 1.38 8.14
N ILE A 122 -2.62 1.47 8.42
CA ILE A 122 -3.18 1.12 9.74
C ILE A 122 -2.82 -0.30 10.15
N GLU A 123 -2.59 -1.19 9.18
CA GLU A 123 -2.07 -2.53 9.41
C GLU A 123 -0.71 -2.58 10.12
N LEU A 124 -0.01 -1.48 10.28
CA LEU A 124 1.22 -1.36 11.07
C LEU A 124 0.98 -0.94 12.52
N TRP A 125 -0.26 -0.61 12.89
CA TRP A 125 -0.64 -0.19 14.25
C TRP A 125 -1.33 -1.28 15.04
N TRP A 126 -1.35 -2.52 14.57
CA TRP A 126 -1.93 -3.66 15.26
C TRP A 126 -1.05 -4.91 15.14
N GLU A 127 -1.27 -5.89 16.00
CA GLU A 127 -0.72 -7.24 15.90
C GLU A 127 -1.81 -8.27 16.27
N ARG A 128 -1.72 -9.45 15.73
CA ARG A 128 -2.61 -10.57 16.07
C ARG A 128 -2.22 -11.17 17.43
N THR A 129 -2.32 -10.34 18.47
CA THR A 129 -2.04 -10.70 19.86
C THR A 129 -3.14 -10.12 20.75
N PRO A 130 -3.38 -10.61 22.00
CA PRO A 130 -4.45 -10.11 22.85
C PRO A 130 -4.41 -8.58 23.09
N GLN A 131 -3.22 -7.98 23.20
CA GLN A 131 -3.03 -6.53 23.41
C GLN A 131 -2.82 -5.77 22.10
N GLY A 132 -2.80 -6.45 20.97
CA GLY A 132 -2.44 -5.88 19.66
C GLY A 132 -3.49 -4.93 19.07
N TYR A 133 -4.67 -4.80 19.68
CA TYR A 133 -5.80 -3.98 19.18
C TYR A 133 -5.96 -2.66 19.91
N GLU A 134 -5.14 -2.36 20.91
CA GLU A 134 -5.31 -1.19 21.77
C GLU A 134 -5.29 0.13 20.97
N ILE A 135 -4.38 0.29 20.03
CA ILE A 135 -4.30 1.49 19.18
C ILE A 135 -5.52 1.60 18.26
N ILE A 136 -6.03 0.47 17.75
CA ILE A 136 -7.24 0.46 16.91
C ILE A 136 -8.43 0.98 17.73
N ASN A 137 -8.61 0.50 18.95
CA ASN A 137 -9.68 0.98 19.85
C ASN A 137 -9.52 2.47 20.19
N GLN A 138 -8.29 2.93 20.48
CA GLN A 138 -8.01 4.36 20.66
C GLN A 138 -8.35 5.19 19.41
N LEU A 139 -8.10 4.68 18.20
CA LEU A 139 -8.47 5.35 16.95
C LEU A 139 -9.99 5.47 16.81
N VAL A 140 -10.75 4.43 17.15
CA VAL A 140 -12.22 4.48 17.14
C VAL A 140 -12.70 5.60 18.09
N ASP A 141 -12.21 5.63 19.33
CA ASP A 141 -12.57 6.66 20.31
C ASP A 141 -12.22 8.08 19.84
N ILE A 142 -11.05 8.26 19.23
CA ILE A 142 -10.59 9.54 18.68
C ILE A 142 -11.52 9.99 17.55
N ILE A 143 -11.82 9.12 16.60
CA ILE A 143 -12.68 9.43 15.46
C ILE A 143 -14.09 9.79 15.94
N GLN A 144 -14.67 8.99 16.84
CA GLN A 144 -16.00 9.25 17.38
C GLN A 144 -16.08 10.60 18.11
N ARG A 145 -15.02 10.99 18.83
CA ARG A 145 -14.97 12.24 19.60
C ARG A 145 -14.74 13.47 18.75
N TYR A 146 -13.86 13.38 17.74
CA TYR A 146 -13.31 14.56 17.07
C TYR A 146 -13.75 14.72 15.60
N SER A 147 -14.45 13.76 15.00
CA SER A 147 -14.78 13.80 13.58
C SER A 147 -15.84 14.83 13.17
N PHE A 148 -16.49 15.51 14.12
CA PHE A 148 -17.39 16.62 13.84
C PHE A 148 -16.64 17.93 13.51
N ASP A 149 -15.45 18.10 14.06
CA ASP A 149 -14.65 19.32 13.95
C ASP A 149 -13.34 19.12 13.18
N TYR A 150 -12.91 17.88 12.97
CA TYR A 150 -11.69 17.49 12.28
C TYR A 150 -11.97 16.37 11.27
N HIS A 151 -11.15 16.25 10.25
CA HIS A 151 -11.32 15.26 9.22
C HIS A 151 -10.27 14.16 9.32
N PHE A 152 -10.70 12.91 9.29
CA PHE A 152 -9.82 11.73 9.38
C PHE A 152 -9.91 10.92 8.09
N ILE A 153 -8.78 10.70 7.44
CA ILE A 153 -8.64 9.85 6.25
C ILE A 153 -7.62 8.77 6.58
N LEU A 154 -8.03 7.53 6.49
CA LEU A 154 -7.21 6.38 6.83
C LEU A 154 -7.05 5.46 5.63
N ASN A 155 -5.94 4.72 5.57
CA ASN A 155 -5.89 3.55 4.69
C ASN A 155 -5.42 2.31 5.43
N CYS A 156 -5.95 1.17 4.98
CA CYS A 156 -5.66 -0.13 5.55
C CYS A 156 -5.66 -1.21 4.45
N ASN A 157 -4.78 -2.20 4.60
CA ASN A 157 -4.83 -3.40 3.77
C ASN A 157 -6.19 -4.10 3.90
N THR A 158 -6.79 -4.52 2.78
CA THR A 158 -8.11 -5.18 2.77
C THR A 158 -8.16 -6.40 3.69
N HIS A 159 -7.13 -7.23 3.67
CA HIS A 159 -7.10 -8.47 4.47
C HIS A 159 -6.95 -8.17 5.97
N ALA A 160 -6.14 -7.17 6.33
CA ALA A 160 -6.03 -6.70 7.71
C ALA A 160 -7.35 -6.09 8.20
N PHE A 161 -8.00 -5.25 7.38
CA PHE A 161 -9.30 -4.66 7.70
C PHE A 161 -10.36 -5.74 7.99
N GLN A 162 -10.46 -6.76 7.13
CA GLN A 162 -11.42 -7.84 7.31
C GLN A 162 -11.22 -8.63 8.62
N LEU A 163 -9.97 -8.76 9.08
CA LEU A 163 -9.66 -9.43 10.33
C LEU A 163 -9.93 -8.52 11.55
N ILE A 164 -9.48 -7.27 11.49
CA ILE A 164 -9.64 -6.29 12.59
C ILE A 164 -11.12 -6.07 12.92
N LYS A 165 -11.98 -5.91 11.90
CA LYS A 165 -13.41 -5.69 12.09
C LYS A 165 -14.18 -6.85 12.73
N GLN A 166 -13.61 -8.07 12.72
CA GLN A 166 -14.23 -9.21 13.37
C GLN A 166 -14.05 -9.20 14.90
N VAL A 167 -13.09 -8.47 15.40
CA VAL A 167 -12.67 -8.48 16.82
C VAL A 167 -12.72 -7.11 17.49
N THR A 168 -13.04 -6.07 16.73
CA THR A 168 -13.18 -4.68 17.21
C THR A 168 -14.39 -4.02 16.55
N ASP A 169 -14.89 -2.94 17.15
CA ASP A 169 -15.95 -2.10 16.57
C ASP A 169 -15.39 -1.06 15.56
N TRP A 170 -14.32 -1.44 14.87
CA TRP A 170 -13.57 -0.59 13.96
C TRP A 170 -14.42 -0.02 12.82
N GLU A 171 -15.36 -0.83 12.30
CA GLU A 171 -16.21 -0.44 11.16
C GLU A 171 -17.15 0.71 11.50
N SER A 172 -17.57 0.84 12.77
CA SER A 172 -18.47 1.89 13.24
C SER A 172 -17.87 3.31 13.19
N ALA A 173 -16.54 3.42 13.17
CA ALA A 173 -15.83 4.69 13.09
C ALA A 173 -15.90 5.34 11.69
N PHE A 174 -16.32 4.60 10.66
CA PHE A 174 -16.24 5.09 9.28
C PHE A 174 -17.58 5.54 8.73
N LEU A 175 -17.59 6.75 8.20
CA LEU A 175 -18.69 7.28 7.42
C LEU A 175 -18.81 6.56 6.06
N ASN A 176 -17.67 6.18 5.49
CA ASN A 176 -17.59 5.38 4.27
C ASN A 176 -16.28 4.61 4.19
N THR A 177 -16.34 3.41 3.59
CA THR A 177 -15.19 2.59 3.26
C THR A 177 -15.08 2.47 1.74
N ILE A 178 -13.99 3.02 1.18
CA ILE A 178 -13.72 3.06 -0.25
C ILE A 178 -12.72 1.96 -0.59
N GLN A 179 -13.18 0.95 -1.32
CA GLN A 179 -12.31 -0.12 -1.78
C GLN A 179 -11.68 0.24 -3.12
N LEU A 180 -10.34 0.25 -3.19
CA LEU A 180 -9.62 0.46 -4.43
C LEU A 180 -9.65 -0.80 -5.29
N SER A 181 -10.25 -0.68 -6.47
CA SER A 181 -10.33 -1.77 -7.45
C SER A 181 -8.97 -2.04 -8.11
N PRO A 182 -8.66 -3.27 -8.54
CA PRO A 182 -7.53 -3.53 -9.44
C PRO A 182 -7.64 -2.70 -10.72
N PHE A 183 -6.50 -2.27 -11.26
CA PHE A 183 -6.48 -1.50 -12.50
C PHE A 183 -6.80 -2.38 -13.72
N SER A 184 -7.55 -1.80 -14.66
CA SER A 184 -7.71 -2.38 -15.99
C SER A 184 -6.42 -2.27 -16.78
N GLU A 185 -6.34 -2.98 -17.89
CA GLU A 185 -5.22 -2.91 -18.83
C GLU A 185 -4.97 -1.48 -19.31
N GLU A 186 -6.02 -0.79 -19.73
CA GLU A 186 -5.92 0.59 -20.20
C GLU A 186 -5.44 1.55 -19.10
N GLN A 187 -5.90 1.36 -17.86
CA GLN A 187 -5.45 2.15 -16.71
C GLN A 187 -3.97 1.93 -16.40
N ILE A 188 -3.49 0.68 -16.49
CA ILE A 188 -2.06 0.34 -16.34
C ILE A 188 -1.26 1.01 -17.46
N ARG A 189 -1.72 0.90 -18.70
CA ARG A 189 -1.09 1.52 -19.87
C ARG A 189 -0.94 3.04 -19.69
N LYS A 190 -2.04 3.72 -19.43
CA LYS A 190 -2.06 5.18 -19.20
C LYS A 190 -1.10 5.58 -18.08
N THR A 191 -1.10 4.85 -16.97
CA THR A 191 -0.26 5.17 -15.82
C THR A 191 1.22 4.97 -16.11
N ILE A 192 1.60 3.86 -16.76
CA ILE A 192 2.99 3.56 -17.11
C ILE A 192 3.51 4.55 -18.15
N LEU A 193 2.75 4.75 -19.25
CA LEU A 193 3.18 5.63 -20.34
C LEU A 193 3.25 7.10 -19.92
N SER A 194 2.31 7.59 -19.11
CA SER A 194 2.39 8.95 -18.55
C SER A 194 3.70 9.17 -17.77
N ARG A 195 4.12 8.19 -16.96
CA ARG A 195 5.39 8.27 -16.22
C ARG A 195 6.60 8.15 -17.15
N HIS A 196 6.51 7.26 -18.14
CA HIS A 196 7.56 7.11 -19.15
C HIS A 196 7.79 8.42 -19.91
N TYR A 197 6.74 9.05 -20.41
CA TYR A 197 6.83 10.33 -21.13
C TYR A 197 7.37 11.47 -20.27
N SER A 198 7.02 11.49 -18.98
CA SER A 198 7.61 12.44 -18.03
C SER A 198 9.12 12.25 -17.84
N GLY A 199 9.64 11.07 -18.20
CA GLY A 199 11.07 10.73 -18.15
C GLY A 199 11.86 11.20 -19.36
N GLY A 200 11.22 11.67 -20.43
CA GLY A 200 11.88 12.23 -21.62
C GLY A 200 12.75 11.23 -22.40
N LEU A 201 12.58 9.92 -22.21
CA LEU A 201 13.27 8.88 -22.97
C LEU A 201 12.39 8.39 -24.12
N SER A 202 12.99 8.08 -25.27
CA SER A 202 12.31 7.36 -26.34
C SER A 202 12.21 5.87 -26.01
N LEU A 203 11.24 5.16 -26.57
CA LEU A 203 11.00 3.75 -26.32
C LEU A 203 11.20 2.90 -27.57
N VAL A 204 11.77 1.73 -27.40
CA VAL A 204 11.81 0.65 -28.39
C VAL A 204 11.31 -0.64 -27.72
N TYR A 205 10.36 -1.30 -28.34
CA TYR A 205 9.80 -2.57 -27.89
C TYR A 205 9.94 -3.61 -28.99
N GLN A 206 10.62 -4.73 -28.72
CA GLN A 206 10.89 -5.78 -29.72
C GLN A 206 11.47 -5.24 -31.03
N ASP A 207 12.47 -4.35 -30.93
CA ASP A 207 13.12 -3.65 -32.04
C ASP A 207 12.20 -2.69 -32.83
N ILE A 208 10.95 -2.50 -32.40
CA ILE A 208 10.00 -1.56 -33.00
C ILE A 208 10.09 -0.22 -32.26
N PRO A 209 10.39 0.89 -32.95
CA PRO A 209 10.34 2.23 -32.35
C PRO A 209 8.93 2.58 -31.90
N GLU A 210 8.80 3.31 -30.79
CA GLU A 210 7.53 3.65 -30.17
C GLU A 210 6.47 4.19 -31.15
N LYS A 211 6.88 5.03 -32.09
CA LYS A 211 5.99 5.64 -33.09
C LYS A 211 5.39 4.65 -34.08
N GLU A 212 6.02 3.49 -34.23
CA GLU A 212 5.63 2.42 -35.15
C GLU A 212 4.86 1.30 -34.44
N ILE A 213 4.83 1.29 -33.09
CA ILE A 213 4.07 0.32 -32.32
C ILE A 213 2.58 0.53 -32.55
N ASN A 214 1.92 -0.46 -33.13
CA ASN A 214 0.48 -0.41 -33.40
C ASN A 214 -0.38 -0.68 -32.16
N ALA A 215 -1.69 -0.42 -32.27
CA ALA A 215 -2.63 -0.56 -31.17
C ALA A 215 -2.68 -2.00 -30.59
N ASN A 216 -2.59 -3.01 -31.45
CA ASN A 216 -2.66 -4.43 -31.04
C ASN A 216 -1.40 -4.86 -30.28
N GLU A 217 -0.22 -4.35 -30.64
CA GLU A 217 1.05 -4.60 -29.94
C GLU A 217 1.00 -3.98 -28.54
N TRP A 218 0.53 -2.74 -28.42
CA TRP A 218 0.30 -2.10 -27.12
C TRP A 218 -0.69 -2.88 -26.27
N GLU A 219 -1.82 -3.30 -26.83
CA GLU A 219 -2.82 -4.10 -26.14
C GLU A 219 -2.22 -5.42 -25.64
N THR A 220 -1.50 -6.14 -26.50
CA THR A 220 -0.83 -7.41 -26.16
C THR A 220 0.16 -7.22 -25.01
N LEU A 221 0.99 -6.19 -25.06
CA LEU A 221 1.98 -5.88 -24.03
C LEU A 221 1.28 -5.61 -22.68
N PHE A 222 0.30 -4.70 -22.65
CA PHE A 222 -0.34 -4.29 -21.38
C PHE A 222 -1.31 -5.34 -20.82
N LYS A 223 -1.86 -6.21 -21.66
CA LYS A 223 -2.59 -7.42 -21.24
C LYS A 223 -1.70 -8.35 -20.42
N LYS A 224 -0.42 -8.54 -20.83
CA LYS A 224 0.56 -9.30 -20.05
C LYS A 224 0.85 -8.62 -18.71
N TYR A 225 1.05 -7.29 -18.69
CA TYR A 225 1.22 -6.55 -17.43
C TYR A 225 0.04 -6.72 -16.47
N LYS A 226 -1.20 -6.60 -16.98
CA LYS A 226 -2.40 -6.80 -16.18
C LYS A 226 -2.49 -8.22 -15.61
N LEU A 227 -2.23 -9.22 -16.46
CA LEU A 227 -2.31 -10.64 -16.06
C LEU A 227 -1.32 -10.93 -14.92
N ILE A 228 -0.05 -10.59 -15.09
CA ILE A 228 1.01 -10.93 -14.13
C ILE A 228 0.88 -10.10 -12.84
N SER A 229 0.52 -8.81 -12.95
CA SER A 229 0.33 -7.95 -11.78
C SER A 229 -1.02 -8.15 -11.08
N ASN A 230 -1.94 -8.92 -11.67
CA ASN A 230 -3.34 -9.03 -11.23
C ASN A 230 -4.02 -7.66 -11.11
N GLY A 231 -3.66 -6.70 -11.97
CA GLY A 231 -4.15 -5.32 -11.91
C GLY A 231 -3.56 -4.47 -10.76
N ASN A 232 -2.58 -4.98 -10.04
CA ASN A 232 -1.90 -4.24 -8.99
C ASN A 232 -0.89 -3.25 -9.60
N ILE A 233 -1.20 -1.97 -9.50
CA ILE A 233 -0.43 -0.92 -10.19
C ILE A 233 1.01 -0.82 -9.68
N GLY A 234 1.26 -0.98 -8.39
CA GLY A 234 2.62 -0.89 -7.85
C GLY A 234 3.49 -2.08 -8.27
N VAL A 235 2.89 -3.26 -8.49
CA VAL A 235 3.57 -4.42 -9.09
C VAL A 235 3.86 -4.14 -10.55
N ALA A 236 2.88 -3.67 -11.33
CA ALA A 236 3.04 -3.35 -12.76
C ALA A 236 4.15 -2.29 -13.00
N LEU A 237 4.21 -1.23 -12.17
CA LEU A 237 5.26 -0.20 -12.25
C LEU A 237 6.67 -0.77 -11.98
N ARG A 238 6.80 -1.70 -11.04
CA ARG A 238 8.08 -2.38 -10.76
C ARG A 238 8.46 -3.33 -11.89
N MET A 239 7.47 -4.04 -12.44
CA MET A 239 7.69 -4.91 -13.61
C MET A 239 8.18 -4.11 -14.81
N TRP A 240 7.63 -2.91 -15.07
CA TRP A 240 8.13 -2.03 -16.13
C TRP A 240 9.63 -1.78 -16.00
N LEU A 241 10.10 -1.39 -14.81
CA LEU A 241 11.52 -1.18 -14.56
C LEU A 241 12.37 -2.45 -14.76
N ARG A 242 11.83 -3.62 -14.39
CA ARG A 242 12.53 -4.92 -14.54
C ARG A 242 12.66 -5.33 -16.00
N ASN A 243 11.68 -4.97 -16.83
CA ASN A 243 11.65 -5.35 -18.23
C ASN A 243 12.50 -4.44 -19.13
N ILE A 244 13.11 -3.40 -18.55
CA ILE A 244 14.09 -2.58 -19.25
C ILE A 244 15.39 -3.39 -19.41
N GLU A 245 15.75 -3.70 -20.65
CA GLU A 245 16.97 -4.43 -20.97
C GLU A 245 18.19 -3.52 -20.95
N ARG A 246 18.08 -2.37 -21.61
CA ARG A 246 19.16 -1.40 -21.74
C ARG A 246 18.64 0.01 -22.00
N VAL A 247 19.48 0.99 -21.70
CA VAL A 247 19.31 2.39 -22.13
C VAL A 247 20.53 2.80 -22.90
N LYS A 248 20.35 3.29 -24.13
CA LYS A 248 21.43 3.78 -24.98
C LYS A 248 20.95 5.02 -25.74
N ASN A 249 21.74 6.09 -25.73
CA ASN A 249 21.44 7.34 -26.45
C ASN A 249 20.04 7.88 -26.16
N GLN A 250 19.61 7.90 -24.89
CA GLN A 250 18.25 8.28 -24.44
C GLN A 250 17.11 7.41 -24.99
N ILE A 251 17.43 6.24 -25.52
CA ILE A 251 16.47 5.24 -25.97
C ILE A 251 16.41 4.11 -24.94
N LEU A 252 15.20 3.80 -24.50
CA LEU A 252 14.88 2.74 -23.57
C LEU A 252 14.40 1.51 -24.35
N TYR A 253 15.09 0.40 -24.19
CA TYR A 253 14.73 -0.87 -24.83
C TYR A 253 14.04 -1.74 -23.79
N ILE A 254 12.82 -2.16 -24.09
CA ILE A 254 12.02 -3.04 -23.23
C ILE A 254 11.75 -4.38 -23.92
N LYS A 255 11.66 -5.40 -23.08
CA LYS A 255 11.21 -6.74 -23.46
C LYS A 255 9.82 -7.04 -22.89
N ASP A 256 9.23 -8.15 -23.31
CA ASP A 256 8.02 -8.69 -22.73
C ASP A 256 8.17 -8.93 -21.22
N PRO A 257 7.12 -8.65 -20.43
CA PRO A 257 7.08 -9.11 -19.06
C PRO A 257 7.06 -10.64 -19.02
N GLU A 258 8.01 -11.21 -18.28
CA GLU A 258 8.09 -12.65 -18.08
C GLU A 258 7.23 -13.04 -16.87
N GLU A 259 6.34 -14.01 -17.08
CA GLU A 259 5.65 -14.65 -15.97
C GLU A 259 6.66 -15.48 -15.18
N LEU A 260 6.76 -15.22 -13.88
CA LEU A 260 7.58 -16.02 -13.00
C LEU A 260 6.90 -17.37 -12.78
N GLN A 261 7.41 -18.42 -13.41
CA GLN A 261 7.00 -19.78 -13.12
C GLN A 261 7.52 -20.16 -11.73
N MET A 262 6.64 -20.07 -10.74
CA MET A 262 6.95 -20.46 -9.38
C MET A 262 6.27 -21.80 -9.07
N PRO A 263 7.00 -22.76 -8.44
CA PRO A 263 6.37 -23.98 -7.96
C PRO A 263 5.34 -23.64 -6.88
N PRO A 264 4.33 -24.50 -6.69
CA PRO A 264 3.37 -24.31 -5.60
C PRO A 264 4.09 -24.30 -4.25
N ILE A 265 3.59 -23.48 -3.32
CA ILE A 265 4.09 -23.49 -1.94
C ILE A 265 3.38 -24.65 -1.24
N GLU A 266 4.11 -25.72 -0.96
CA GLU A 266 3.57 -26.95 -0.37
C GLU A 266 3.61 -26.91 1.16
N GLU A 267 4.60 -26.23 1.74
CA GLU A 267 4.80 -26.13 3.19
C GLU A 267 3.72 -25.24 3.82
N LYS A 268 2.88 -25.82 4.65
CA LYS A 268 1.80 -25.12 5.36
C LYS A 268 2.32 -24.01 6.26
N GLU A 269 3.45 -24.23 6.91
CA GLU A 269 4.11 -23.26 7.77
C GLU A 269 4.56 -22.03 7.01
N TRP A 270 5.04 -22.18 5.78
CA TRP A 270 5.40 -21.07 4.93
C TRP A 270 4.17 -20.23 4.57
N LEU A 271 3.06 -20.88 4.23
CA LEU A 271 1.80 -20.18 3.94
C LEU A 271 1.30 -19.40 5.17
N VAL A 272 1.37 -20.00 6.36
CA VAL A 272 0.97 -19.33 7.60
C VAL A 272 1.86 -18.14 7.90
N VAL A 273 3.18 -18.24 7.74
CA VAL A 273 4.11 -17.12 7.91
C VAL A 273 3.84 -16.03 6.88
N LEU A 274 3.69 -16.39 5.59
CA LEU A 274 3.40 -15.42 4.51
C LEU A 274 2.08 -14.67 4.75
N SER A 275 1.05 -15.35 5.29
CA SER A 275 -0.21 -14.69 5.62
C SER A 275 -0.02 -13.55 6.62
N GLN A 276 0.90 -13.69 7.60
CA GLN A 276 1.19 -12.62 8.55
C GLN A 276 1.83 -11.41 7.87
N PHE A 277 2.70 -11.62 6.88
CA PHE A 277 3.26 -10.51 6.09
C PHE A 277 2.24 -9.82 5.19
N VAL A 278 1.22 -10.53 4.72
CA VAL A 278 0.08 -9.92 4.01
C VAL A 278 -0.73 -9.05 4.95
N LEU A 279 -1.02 -9.55 6.16
CA LEU A 279 -1.84 -8.85 7.15
C LEU A 279 -1.15 -7.60 7.73
N HIS A 280 0.16 -7.68 7.95
CA HIS A 280 0.93 -6.63 8.63
C HIS A 280 1.85 -5.84 7.71
N LYS A 281 1.79 -6.07 6.37
CA LYS A 281 2.61 -5.41 5.36
C LYS A 281 4.11 -5.70 5.51
N GLN A 282 4.67 -5.53 6.71
CA GLN A 282 6.06 -5.82 7.07
C GLN A 282 6.16 -6.14 8.55
N LEU A 283 7.08 -7.01 8.91
CA LEU A 283 7.29 -7.46 10.29
C LEU A 283 8.79 -7.54 10.61
N SER A 284 9.11 -7.30 11.87
CA SER A 284 10.40 -7.67 12.44
C SER A 284 10.36 -9.12 12.93
N PHE A 285 11.54 -9.73 13.11
CA PHE A 285 11.62 -11.06 13.69
C PHE A 285 11.00 -11.13 15.10
N LEU A 286 11.17 -10.06 15.90
CA LEU A 286 10.60 -9.98 17.23
C LEU A 286 9.05 -9.97 17.21
N GLN A 287 8.44 -9.31 16.25
CA GLN A 287 6.98 -9.33 16.06
C GLN A 287 6.49 -10.72 15.68
N LEU A 288 7.17 -11.38 14.76
CA LEU A 288 6.84 -12.77 14.39
C LEU A 288 6.88 -13.73 15.58
N THR A 289 7.87 -13.62 16.46
CA THR A 289 7.93 -14.47 17.67
C THR A 289 6.83 -14.18 18.69
N ARG A 290 6.23 -13.01 18.67
CA ARG A 290 5.02 -12.71 19.47
C ARG A 290 3.75 -13.27 18.84
N ILE A 291 3.67 -13.21 17.51
CA ILE A 291 2.53 -13.76 16.74
C ILE A 291 2.49 -15.28 16.82
N PHE A 292 3.66 -15.93 16.93
CA PHE A 292 3.82 -17.38 17.08
C PHE A 292 4.36 -17.75 18.48
N PRO A 293 3.61 -17.52 19.57
CA PRO A 293 4.12 -17.68 20.93
C PRO A 293 4.40 -19.15 21.31
N ASN A 294 3.74 -20.10 20.66
CA ASN A 294 3.88 -21.54 20.91
C ASN A 294 5.01 -22.18 20.10
N GLU A 295 5.63 -21.43 19.18
CA GLU A 295 6.71 -21.95 18.36
C GLU A 295 8.08 -21.54 18.93
N GLU A 296 9.04 -22.44 18.80
CA GLU A 296 10.43 -22.13 19.15
C GLU A 296 10.96 -21.01 18.23
N LYS A 297 11.60 -20.01 18.82
CA LYS A 297 12.19 -18.87 18.08
C LYS A 297 13.13 -19.33 16.95
N ALA A 298 13.89 -20.41 17.18
CA ALA A 298 14.78 -20.99 16.18
C ALA A 298 14.01 -21.50 14.95
N ARG A 299 12.86 -22.13 15.16
CA ARG A 299 12.00 -22.66 14.10
C ARG A 299 11.36 -21.55 13.27
N VAL A 300 10.83 -20.51 13.93
CA VAL A 300 10.30 -19.33 13.24
C VAL A 300 11.39 -18.65 12.41
N ASN A 301 12.61 -18.55 12.96
CA ASN A 301 13.74 -17.98 12.22
C ASN A 301 14.10 -18.82 10.99
N LEU A 302 14.09 -20.15 11.10
CA LEU A 302 14.36 -21.05 9.98
C LEU A 302 13.36 -20.80 8.84
N TRP A 303 12.07 -20.83 9.11
CA TRP A 303 11.02 -20.55 8.11
C TRP A 303 11.24 -19.21 7.40
N VAL A 304 11.54 -18.15 8.16
CA VAL A 304 11.79 -16.83 7.58
C VAL A 304 13.04 -16.82 6.70
N GLN A 305 14.14 -17.48 7.12
CA GLN A 305 15.35 -17.56 6.30
C GLN A 305 15.12 -18.35 5.01
N ASP A 306 14.36 -19.43 5.07
CA ASP A 306 14.03 -20.24 3.91
C ASP A 306 13.14 -19.45 2.93
N LEU A 307 12.14 -18.72 3.42
CA LEU A 307 11.33 -17.83 2.62
C LEU A 307 12.14 -16.68 1.95
N ILE A 308 13.18 -16.18 2.65
CA ILE A 308 14.11 -15.19 2.08
C ILE A 308 14.99 -15.85 1.01
N ARG A 309 15.51 -17.08 1.23
CA ARG A 309 16.29 -17.84 0.24
C ARG A 309 15.46 -18.15 -1.01
N ALA A 310 14.20 -18.50 -0.82
CA ALA A 310 13.23 -18.69 -1.90
C ALA A 310 12.80 -17.37 -2.59
N ASN A 311 13.32 -16.22 -2.14
CA ASN A 311 12.99 -14.89 -2.65
C ASN A 311 11.51 -14.49 -2.51
N LEU A 312 10.74 -15.20 -1.68
CA LEU A 312 9.35 -14.87 -1.36
C LEU A 312 9.27 -13.69 -0.40
N LEU A 313 10.22 -13.62 0.54
CA LEU A 313 10.43 -12.48 1.43
C LEU A 313 11.74 -11.77 1.10
N ILE A 314 11.77 -10.47 1.39
CA ILE A 314 12.98 -9.63 1.25
C ILE A 314 13.22 -8.82 2.52
N ARG A 315 14.48 -8.50 2.79
CA ARG A 315 14.85 -7.55 3.84
C ARG A 315 14.61 -6.13 3.33
N LEU A 316 13.69 -5.41 3.95
CA LEU A 316 13.41 -4.01 3.61
C LEU A 316 14.46 -3.07 4.23
N ASN A 317 14.94 -3.43 5.41
CA ASN A 317 16.05 -2.77 6.12
C ASN A 317 16.70 -3.75 7.12
N LYS A 318 17.51 -3.25 8.06
CA LYS A 318 18.21 -4.08 9.06
C LYS A 318 17.26 -4.83 10.00
N ILE A 319 16.03 -4.34 10.19
CA ILE A 319 15.09 -4.84 11.21
C ILE A 319 13.88 -5.50 10.57
N THR A 320 13.35 -4.92 9.47
CA THR A 320 12.07 -5.33 8.88
C THR A 320 12.24 -6.18 7.63
N ILE A 321 11.32 -7.12 7.51
CA ILE A 321 11.17 -8.04 6.40
C ILE A 321 9.78 -7.79 5.79
N GLY A 322 9.64 -7.98 4.50
CA GLY A 322 8.37 -7.87 3.79
C GLY A 322 8.30 -8.82 2.61
N ILE A 323 7.13 -8.91 2.02
CA ILE A 323 6.91 -9.71 0.80
C ILE A 323 7.69 -9.09 -0.36
N ASN A 324 8.30 -9.94 -1.20
CA ASN A 324 8.87 -9.51 -2.46
C ASN A 324 7.74 -8.95 -3.36
N PRO A 325 7.77 -7.65 -3.72
CA PRO A 325 6.68 -7.03 -4.46
C PRO A 325 6.37 -7.69 -5.81
N TYR A 326 7.38 -8.28 -6.46
CA TYR A 326 7.21 -8.97 -7.74
C TYR A 326 6.42 -10.28 -7.60
N LEU A 327 6.47 -10.92 -6.42
CA LEU A 327 5.79 -12.17 -6.12
C LEU A 327 4.48 -11.97 -5.33
N TYR A 328 4.12 -10.72 -5.04
CA TYR A 328 2.92 -10.43 -4.27
C TYR A 328 1.64 -11.06 -4.85
N PRO A 329 1.34 -10.94 -6.17
CA PRO A 329 0.15 -11.58 -6.74
C PRO A 329 0.18 -13.11 -6.63
N TYR A 330 1.35 -13.73 -6.82
CA TYR A 330 1.53 -15.16 -6.67
C TYR A 330 1.26 -15.62 -5.23
N ILE A 331 1.81 -14.91 -4.24
CA ILE A 331 1.62 -15.21 -2.81
C ILE A 331 0.14 -15.06 -2.43
N ILE A 332 -0.52 -13.98 -2.84
CA ILE A 332 -1.96 -13.78 -2.58
C ILE A 332 -2.79 -14.93 -3.16
N ASN A 333 -2.53 -15.33 -4.40
CA ASN A 333 -3.23 -16.45 -5.04
C ASN A 333 -3.00 -17.78 -4.31
N SER A 334 -1.76 -18.04 -3.84
CA SER A 334 -1.42 -19.22 -3.06
C SER A 334 -2.15 -19.27 -1.72
N LEU A 335 -2.20 -18.12 -1.02
CA LEU A 335 -2.91 -18.00 0.26
C LEU A 335 -4.43 -18.13 0.12
N LYS A 336 -5.02 -17.57 -0.96
CA LYS A 336 -6.45 -17.76 -1.27
C LYS A 336 -6.79 -19.22 -1.57
N LYS A 337 -5.95 -19.91 -2.36
CA LYS A 337 -6.11 -21.36 -2.61
C LYS A 337 -6.04 -22.19 -1.34
N ALA A 338 -5.18 -21.79 -0.40
CA ALA A 338 -5.05 -22.41 0.92
C ALA A 338 -6.12 -21.98 1.94
N GLN A 339 -7.08 -21.13 1.56
CA GLN A 339 -8.14 -20.58 2.41
C GLN A 339 -7.62 -19.80 3.64
N LEU A 340 -6.41 -19.26 3.56
CA LEU A 340 -5.81 -18.41 4.61
C LEU A 340 -6.14 -16.92 4.45
N LEU A 341 -6.68 -16.54 3.30
CA LEU A 341 -7.24 -15.20 3.03
C LEU A 341 -8.63 -15.36 2.43
N ASN A 342 -9.54 -14.48 2.83
CA ASN A 342 -10.86 -14.41 2.21
C ASN A 342 -10.73 -13.99 0.73
N SER A 343 -11.55 -14.57 -0.13
CA SER A 343 -11.61 -14.32 -1.57
C SER A 343 -12.03 -12.87 -1.88
#